data_b9e50d006032491f0e777308d637a780
#
_entry.id   b9e50d006032491f0e777308d637a780
#
_cell.length_a   1.000
_cell.length_b   1.000
_cell.length_c   1.000
_cell.angle_alpha   90.00
_cell.angle_beta   90.00
_cell.angle_gamma   90.00
#
_symmetry.space_group_name_H-M   'P 1'
#
loop_
_entity.id
_entity.type
_entity.pdbx_description
1 polymer ?
#
loop_
_entity_poly.entity_id
_entity_poly.type
_entity_poly.pdbx_seq_one_letter_code
_entity_poly.pdbx_strand_id
1 'polypeptide(L)'
;GVSSARNAALDLCTPGGDLVAFVDSDDWLELNMYETLLEQIYLYNADIATCKISIEYSDNSRIVHKKIKSNICFSVKDKEELIKNFLNREIYTSSSNDKLYNLKLFSGIRFPVNQFYEDNYLVLEILLRAKKIVVGCDSCYHYRQNNNSITRNFSRKKFRDALKAIKHNLNLLKNTYPLLLKEAFALRYLTYLSFLDLLVFSQQSDHIRLSDKIRMTLKGHLKHIINSYNMTLQEKIAFIIVVYNTDLY
;
A
#
# COMPACT_ATOMS: atom_id res chain seq x y z
N GLY A 1 -5.23 -14.24 12.69
CA GLY A 1 -4.28 -13.39 11.94
C GLY A 1 -4.65 -11.92 12.07
N VAL A 2 -3.83 -11.03 11.53
CA VAL A 2 -3.93 -9.56 11.68
C VAL A 2 -5.32 -9.02 11.32
N SER A 3 -5.91 -9.44 10.21
CA SER A 3 -7.27 -9.03 9.80
C SER A 3 -8.32 -9.40 10.84
N SER A 4 -8.24 -10.61 11.41
CA SER A 4 -9.22 -11.04 12.44
C SER A 4 -9.08 -10.20 13.71
N ALA A 5 -7.86 -9.87 14.13
CA ALA A 5 -7.62 -9.03 15.30
C ALA A 5 -8.14 -7.60 15.07
N ARG A 6 -7.81 -6.98 13.91
CA ARG A 6 -8.31 -5.65 13.56
C ARG A 6 -9.84 -5.62 13.44
N ASN A 7 -10.47 -6.64 12.86
CA ASN A 7 -11.92 -6.74 12.75
C ASN A 7 -12.58 -6.90 14.12
N ALA A 8 -12.04 -7.76 15.00
CA ALA A 8 -12.55 -7.91 16.36
C ALA A 8 -12.48 -6.59 17.15
N ALA A 9 -11.39 -5.82 16.99
CA ALA A 9 -11.28 -4.50 17.59
C ALA A 9 -12.34 -3.53 17.04
N LEU A 10 -12.58 -3.52 15.72
CA LEU A 10 -13.63 -2.72 15.09
C LEU A 10 -15.03 -3.10 15.57
N ASP A 11 -15.29 -4.39 15.82
CA ASP A 11 -16.58 -4.88 16.33
C ASP A 11 -16.82 -4.50 17.80
N LEU A 12 -15.75 -4.29 18.57
CA LEU A 12 -15.80 -3.82 19.97
C LEU A 12 -15.85 -2.30 20.10
N CYS A 13 -15.59 -1.54 19.02
CA CYS A 13 -15.71 -0.10 19.05
C CYS A 13 -17.15 0.31 19.36
N THR A 14 -17.32 1.20 20.33
CA THR A 14 -18.63 1.71 20.74
C THR A 14 -19.30 2.40 19.54
N PRO A 15 -20.57 2.12 19.23
CA PRO A 15 -21.33 2.91 18.28
C PRO A 15 -21.30 4.39 18.68
N GLY A 16 -20.76 5.24 17.82
CA GLY A 16 -20.55 6.66 18.14
C GLY A 16 -19.14 6.99 18.65
N GLY A 17 -18.24 6.00 18.77
CA GLY A 17 -16.81 6.26 18.90
C GLY A 17 -16.30 7.06 17.68
N ASP A 18 -15.44 8.06 17.94
CA ASP A 18 -15.12 9.04 16.91
C ASP A 18 -14.00 8.58 16.00
N LEU A 19 -12.95 7.99 16.56
CA LEU A 19 -11.70 7.73 15.85
C LEU A 19 -11.16 6.32 16.14
N VAL A 20 -10.41 5.75 15.17
CA VAL A 20 -9.71 4.48 15.30
C VAL A 20 -8.32 4.57 14.66
N ALA A 21 -7.35 3.92 15.28
CA ALA A 21 -6.01 3.72 14.75
C ALA A 21 -5.60 2.25 14.92
N PHE A 22 -4.62 1.83 14.13
CA PHE A 22 -4.04 0.49 14.19
C PHE A 22 -2.54 0.59 14.43
N VAL A 23 -2.00 -0.36 15.21
CA VAL A 23 -0.56 -0.48 15.48
C VAL A 23 -0.19 -1.95 15.37
N ASP A 24 0.90 -2.24 14.67
CA ASP A 24 1.47 -3.58 14.66
C ASP A 24 2.37 -3.76 15.89
N SER A 25 2.35 -4.94 16.50
CA SER A 25 2.99 -5.19 17.81
C SER A 25 4.52 -5.20 17.77
N ASP A 26 5.11 -5.26 16.58
CA ASP A 26 6.55 -5.25 16.35
C ASP A 26 7.10 -3.86 15.94
N ASP A 27 6.22 -2.88 15.81
CA ASP A 27 6.53 -1.49 15.48
C ASP A 27 6.54 -0.58 16.73
N TRP A 28 6.93 0.67 16.56
CA TRP A 28 6.89 1.67 17.63
C TRP A 28 6.50 3.06 17.10
N LEU A 29 6.06 3.92 18.01
CA LEU A 29 5.48 5.22 17.72
C LEU A 29 6.26 6.32 18.44
N GLU A 30 6.33 7.53 17.85
CA GLU A 30 6.68 8.72 18.61
C GLU A 30 5.58 9.01 19.65
N LEU A 31 5.97 9.49 20.82
CA LEU A 31 5.05 9.72 21.94
C LEU A 31 3.91 10.69 21.59
N ASN A 32 4.15 11.63 20.68
CA ASN A 32 3.18 12.64 20.25
C ASN A 32 2.41 12.26 18.96
N MET A 33 2.56 11.02 18.44
CA MET A 33 1.94 10.63 17.17
C MET A 33 0.44 10.89 17.15
N TYR A 34 -0.28 10.38 18.14
CA TYR A 34 -1.74 10.53 18.16
C TYR A 34 -2.19 11.94 18.46
N GLU A 35 -1.45 12.70 19.28
CA GLU A 35 -1.70 14.12 19.49
C GLU A 35 -1.60 14.88 18.17
N THR A 36 -0.51 14.70 17.43
CA THR A 36 -0.30 15.30 16.11
C THR A 36 -1.41 14.95 15.11
N LEU A 37 -1.78 13.66 15.02
CA LEU A 37 -2.83 13.22 14.10
C LEU A 37 -4.21 13.76 14.51
N LEU A 38 -4.49 13.84 15.79
CA LEU A 38 -5.73 14.38 16.34
C LEU A 38 -5.86 15.88 16.05
N GLU A 39 -4.79 16.65 16.29
CA GLU A 39 -4.74 18.08 15.92
C GLU A 39 -5.02 18.28 14.43
N GLN A 40 -4.44 17.45 13.55
CA GLN A 40 -4.70 17.53 12.13
C GLN A 40 -6.18 17.21 11.79
N ILE A 41 -6.78 16.20 12.43
CA ILE A 41 -8.21 15.90 12.26
C ILE A 41 -9.05 17.13 12.58
N TYR A 42 -8.82 17.76 13.73
CA TYR A 42 -9.59 18.93 14.15
C TYR A 42 -9.30 20.16 13.28
N LEU A 43 -8.02 20.48 13.06
CA LEU A 43 -7.61 21.68 12.30
C LEU A 43 -8.18 21.68 10.89
N TYR A 44 -8.16 20.54 10.22
CA TYR A 44 -8.60 20.40 8.85
C TYR A 44 -10.05 19.89 8.71
N ASN A 45 -10.71 19.52 9.82
CA ASN A 45 -11.98 18.79 9.84
C ASN A 45 -11.91 17.58 8.90
N ALA A 46 -10.90 16.74 9.09
CA ALA A 46 -10.58 15.61 8.22
C ALA A 46 -11.21 14.31 8.71
N ASP A 47 -11.48 13.39 7.79
CA ASP A 47 -11.91 12.02 8.11
C ASP A 47 -10.71 11.08 8.34
N ILE A 48 -9.54 11.43 7.79
CA ILE A 48 -8.29 10.70 7.94
C ILE A 48 -7.15 11.69 8.12
N ALA A 49 -6.31 11.45 9.11
CA ALA A 49 -4.98 12.07 9.21
C ALA A 49 -3.91 10.98 9.12
N THR A 50 -2.79 11.27 8.46
CA THR A 50 -1.67 10.33 8.31
C THR A 50 -0.35 11.02 8.62
N CYS A 51 0.58 10.28 9.23
CA CYS A 51 1.97 10.70 9.38
C CYS A 51 2.88 10.01 8.35
N LYS A 52 4.17 10.26 8.41
CA LYS A 52 5.18 9.54 7.62
C LYS A 52 5.68 8.33 8.38
N ILE A 53 6.03 7.29 7.61
CA ILE A 53 6.64 6.08 8.13
C ILE A 53 8.16 6.23 8.04
N SER A 54 8.86 5.92 9.14
CA SER A 54 10.29 5.63 9.15
C SER A 54 10.50 4.14 9.09
N ILE A 55 11.39 3.68 8.22
CA ILE A 55 11.80 2.27 8.17
C ILE A 55 13.08 2.16 8.99
N GLU A 56 13.04 1.34 10.03
CA GLU A 56 14.16 1.08 10.93
C GLU A 56 14.77 -0.28 10.61
N TYR A 57 16.06 -0.30 10.28
CA TYR A 57 16.79 -1.51 9.95
C TYR A 57 17.57 -2.03 11.16
N SER A 58 17.94 -3.32 11.15
CA SER A 58 18.67 -3.99 12.22
C SER A 58 20.08 -3.42 12.45
N ASP A 59 20.65 -2.71 11.48
CA ASP A 59 21.94 -2.02 11.56
C ASP A 59 21.82 -0.58 12.11
N ASN A 60 20.67 -0.23 12.68
CA ASN A 60 20.31 1.12 13.16
C ASN A 60 20.24 2.20 12.06
N SER A 61 20.31 1.83 10.79
CA SER A 61 20.00 2.77 9.71
C SER A 61 18.51 3.05 9.65
N ARG A 62 18.14 4.26 9.18
CA ARG A 62 16.76 4.75 9.13
C ARG A 62 16.47 5.43 7.81
N ILE A 63 15.37 5.04 7.18
CA ILE A 63 14.88 5.70 5.96
C ILE A 63 13.47 6.24 6.20
N VAL A 64 13.29 7.55 6.08
CA VAL A 64 11.96 8.17 6.14
C VAL A 64 11.29 8.08 4.78
N HIS A 65 10.13 7.46 4.74
CA HIS A 65 9.37 7.28 3.52
C HIS A 65 8.81 8.63 3.04
N LYS A 66 9.26 9.06 1.85
CA LYS A 66 8.73 10.21 1.10
C LYS A 66 8.43 11.47 1.91
N LYS A 67 9.48 12.20 2.25
CA LYS A 67 9.39 13.49 2.95
C LYS A 67 8.59 14.52 2.14
N ILE A 68 7.66 15.20 2.80
CA ILE A 68 7.01 16.43 2.34
C ILE A 68 7.34 17.57 3.30
N LYS A 69 7.32 18.81 2.80
CA LYS A 69 7.74 19.98 3.60
C LYS A 69 6.67 20.47 4.57
N SER A 70 5.40 20.23 4.26
CA SER A 70 4.24 20.66 5.04
C SER A 70 3.09 19.69 4.87
N ASN A 71 2.11 19.77 5.76
CA ASN A 71 0.89 19.00 5.64
C ASN A 71 0.11 19.37 4.37
N ILE A 72 -0.46 18.36 3.69
CA ILE A 72 -1.27 18.52 2.48
C ILE A 72 -2.68 18.03 2.78
N CYS A 73 -3.67 18.89 2.55
CA CYS A 73 -5.07 18.54 2.75
C CYS A 73 -5.77 18.30 1.41
N PHE A 74 -6.40 17.14 1.27
CA PHE A 74 -7.21 16.75 0.13
C PHE A 74 -8.70 16.72 0.49
N SER A 75 -9.50 17.47 -0.23
CA SER A 75 -10.96 17.47 -0.13
C SER A 75 -11.58 16.52 -1.16
N VAL A 76 -12.92 16.47 -1.22
CA VAL A 76 -13.63 15.71 -2.26
C VAL A 76 -13.24 16.15 -3.67
N LYS A 77 -12.93 17.45 -3.88
CA LYS A 77 -12.51 17.99 -5.18
C LYS A 77 -11.14 17.46 -5.61
N ASP A 78 -10.27 17.18 -4.66
CA ASP A 78 -8.89 16.74 -4.88
C ASP A 78 -8.75 15.20 -4.80
N LYS A 79 -9.88 14.49 -4.73
CA LYS A 79 -9.90 13.04 -4.54
C LYS A 79 -9.19 12.27 -5.65
N GLU A 80 -9.37 12.67 -6.90
CA GLU A 80 -8.70 12.06 -8.04
C GLU A 80 -7.18 12.23 -7.95
N GLU A 81 -6.72 13.41 -7.56
CA GLU A 81 -5.30 13.69 -7.34
C GLU A 81 -4.74 12.84 -6.20
N LEU A 82 -5.44 12.73 -5.07
CA LEU A 82 -5.03 11.87 -3.96
C LEU A 82 -4.91 10.41 -4.38
N ILE A 83 -5.91 9.87 -5.09
CA ILE A 83 -5.89 8.50 -5.59
C ILE A 83 -4.72 8.31 -6.57
N LYS A 84 -4.48 9.27 -7.45
CA LYS A 84 -3.32 9.26 -8.35
C LYS A 84 -2.01 9.24 -7.58
N ASN A 85 -1.84 10.09 -6.56
CA ASN A 85 -0.68 10.08 -5.67
C ASN A 85 -0.48 8.72 -4.97
N PHE A 86 -1.55 8.09 -4.51
CA PHE A 86 -1.52 6.74 -3.95
C PHE A 86 -1.04 5.70 -4.98
N LEU A 87 -1.65 5.69 -6.16
CA LEU A 87 -1.31 4.76 -7.24
C LEU A 87 0.14 4.94 -7.74
N ASN A 88 0.63 6.16 -7.73
CA ASN A 88 2.02 6.51 -8.07
C ASN A 88 3.00 6.25 -6.91
N ARG A 89 2.52 5.80 -5.75
CA ARG A 89 3.33 5.56 -4.56
C ARG A 89 4.08 6.82 -4.11
N GLU A 90 3.45 7.98 -4.23
CA GLU A 90 4.09 9.27 -3.93
C GLU A 90 4.03 9.60 -2.44
N ILE A 91 2.89 10.11 -1.95
CA ILE A 91 2.79 10.68 -0.60
C ILE A 91 1.87 9.91 0.34
N TYR A 92 0.98 9.06 -0.18
CA TYR A 92 0.04 8.26 0.60
C TYR A 92 0.38 6.77 0.52
N THR A 93 0.36 6.08 1.64
CA THR A 93 0.68 4.65 1.74
C THR A 93 -0.58 3.80 1.87
N SER A 94 -0.47 2.50 1.54
CA SER A 94 -1.52 1.53 1.82
C SER A 94 -1.57 1.09 3.28
N SER A 95 -0.49 1.32 4.05
CA SER A 95 -0.42 0.96 5.47
C SER A 95 -1.63 1.48 6.24
N SER A 96 -2.16 0.66 7.14
CA SER A 96 -3.23 1.06 8.05
C SER A 96 -2.71 1.73 9.33
N ASN A 97 -1.40 1.63 9.59
CA ASN A 97 -0.84 1.88 10.91
C ASN A 97 -0.37 3.32 11.12
N ASP A 98 -0.05 4.04 10.05
CA ASP A 98 0.42 5.43 10.07
C ASP A 98 -0.72 6.46 10.07
N LYS A 99 -1.93 6.05 10.49
CA LYS A 99 -3.16 6.83 10.30
C LYS A 99 -4.08 6.84 11.50
N LEU A 100 -4.80 7.94 11.62
CA LEU A 100 -5.97 8.08 12.49
C LEU A 100 -7.20 8.27 11.59
N TYR A 101 -8.22 7.46 11.80
CA TYR A 101 -9.41 7.41 10.95
C TYR A 101 -10.67 7.77 11.72
N ASN A 102 -11.61 8.43 11.09
CA ASN A 102 -12.97 8.44 11.58
C ASN A 102 -13.56 7.04 11.50
N LEU A 103 -14.05 6.52 12.63
CA LEU A 103 -14.57 5.15 12.75
C LEU A 103 -15.69 4.86 11.75
N LYS A 104 -16.50 5.86 11.37
CA LYS A 104 -17.60 5.71 10.39
C LYS A 104 -17.12 5.20 9.03
N LEU A 105 -15.84 5.39 8.65
CA LEU A 105 -15.29 4.90 7.40
C LEU A 105 -15.30 3.38 7.30
N PHE A 106 -15.28 2.68 8.45
CA PHE A 106 -15.32 1.23 8.54
C PHE A 106 -16.75 0.65 8.66
N SER A 107 -17.79 1.49 8.55
CA SER A 107 -19.17 1.01 8.58
C SER A 107 -19.44 0.07 7.41
N GLY A 108 -19.79 -1.19 7.73
CA GLY A 108 -20.11 -2.23 6.74
C GLY A 108 -18.92 -2.75 5.93
N ILE A 109 -17.67 -2.37 6.27
CA ILE A 109 -16.46 -2.95 5.69
C ILE A 109 -15.56 -3.55 6.76
N ARG A 110 -14.80 -4.58 6.39
CA ARG A 110 -13.87 -5.29 7.26
C ARG A 110 -12.63 -5.71 6.48
N PHE A 111 -11.52 -5.86 7.18
CA PHE A 111 -10.30 -6.43 6.61
C PHE A 111 -10.56 -7.87 6.14
N PRO A 112 -10.11 -8.25 4.93
CA PRO A 112 -10.31 -9.60 4.43
C PRO A 112 -9.55 -10.63 5.28
N VAL A 113 -10.27 -11.59 5.86
CA VAL A 113 -9.70 -12.63 6.72
C VAL A 113 -8.92 -13.66 5.90
N ASN A 114 -7.83 -14.21 6.47
CA ASN A 114 -6.96 -15.19 5.83
C ASN A 114 -6.36 -14.73 4.48
N GLN A 115 -6.19 -13.44 4.30
CA GLN A 115 -5.59 -12.83 3.13
C GLN A 115 -4.37 -12.00 3.52
N PHE A 116 -3.29 -12.12 2.74
CA PHE A 116 -2.16 -11.19 2.78
C PHE A 116 -2.52 -9.91 2.02
N TYR A 117 -1.85 -8.80 2.35
CA TYR A 117 -2.09 -7.49 1.74
C TYR A 117 -3.53 -7.01 1.96
N GLU A 118 -4.05 -7.23 3.16
CA GLU A 118 -5.38 -6.83 3.61
C GLU A 118 -5.57 -5.32 3.61
N ASP A 119 -4.50 -4.60 3.91
CA ASP A 119 -4.43 -3.14 3.85
C ASP A 119 -4.51 -2.63 2.40
N ASN A 120 -3.73 -3.20 1.48
CA ASN A 120 -3.81 -2.89 0.06
C ASN A 120 -5.19 -3.20 -0.54
N TYR A 121 -5.88 -4.19 -0.01
CA TYR A 121 -7.25 -4.51 -0.44
C TYR A 121 -8.23 -3.41 -0.03
N LEU A 122 -8.07 -2.87 1.18
CA LEU A 122 -9.07 -2.00 1.79
C LEU A 122 -8.82 -0.49 1.56
N VAL A 123 -7.57 -0.09 1.38
CA VAL A 123 -7.14 1.31 1.36
C VAL A 123 -7.92 2.17 0.38
N LEU A 124 -8.13 1.69 -0.84
CA LEU A 124 -8.82 2.48 -1.86
C LEU A 124 -10.30 2.67 -1.52
N GLU A 125 -10.96 1.66 -0.95
CA GLU A 125 -12.35 1.78 -0.50
C GLU A 125 -12.49 2.81 0.61
N ILE A 126 -11.57 2.83 1.57
CA ILE A 126 -11.53 3.83 2.63
C ILE A 126 -11.28 5.23 2.06
N LEU A 127 -10.33 5.38 1.11
CA LEU A 127 -10.06 6.64 0.44
C LEU A 127 -11.30 7.18 -0.29
N LEU A 128 -12.04 6.32 -0.96
CA LEU A 128 -13.26 6.71 -1.69
C LEU A 128 -14.36 7.21 -0.74
N ARG A 129 -14.47 6.65 0.46
CA ARG A 129 -15.47 7.04 1.49
C ARG A 129 -15.13 8.35 2.19
N ALA A 130 -13.85 8.60 2.45
CA ALA A 130 -13.42 9.80 3.17
C ALA A 130 -13.73 11.06 2.37
N LYS A 131 -14.24 12.11 3.03
CA LYS A 131 -14.51 13.42 2.41
C LYS A 131 -13.28 14.32 2.43
N LYS A 132 -12.49 14.23 3.48
CA LYS A 132 -11.29 15.03 3.64
C LYS A 132 -10.17 14.22 4.29
N ILE A 133 -8.98 14.35 3.74
CA ILE A 133 -7.80 13.60 4.18
C ILE A 133 -6.64 14.57 4.32
N VAL A 134 -5.93 14.52 5.42
CA VAL A 134 -4.70 15.28 5.61
C VAL A 134 -3.51 14.32 5.63
N VAL A 135 -2.52 14.62 4.78
CA VAL A 135 -1.25 13.91 4.73
C VAL A 135 -0.22 14.73 5.47
N GLY A 136 0.16 14.28 6.66
CA GLY A 136 1.11 14.95 7.53
C GLY A 136 2.53 14.83 7.04
N CYS A 137 3.35 15.81 7.39
CA CYS A 137 4.79 15.86 7.06
C CYS A 137 5.67 15.19 8.12
N ASP A 138 5.18 15.03 9.35
CA ASP A 138 5.93 14.47 10.45
C ASP A 138 6.07 12.95 10.35
N SER A 139 7.24 12.43 10.75
CA SER A 139 7.52 11.00 10.79
C SER A 139 7.33 10.50 12.22
N CYS A 140 6.19 9.91 12.48
CA CYS A 140 5.79 9.50 13.82
C CYS A 140 5.57 7.97 13.97
N TYR A 141 5.53 7.24 12.87
CA TYR A 141 5.40 5.78 12.87
C TYR A 141 6.72 5.13 12.45
N HIS A 142 7.23 4.17 13.23
CA HIS A 142 8.50 3.49 12.99
C HIS A 142 8.25 2.02 12.68
N TYR A 143 8.39 1.68 11.41
CA TYR A 143 8.28 0.32 10.92
C TYR A 143 9.60 -0.42 11.12
N ARG A 144 9.62 -1.43 11.98
CA ARG A 144 10.79 -2.26 12.23
C ARG A 144 10.95 -3.32 11.16
N GLN A 145 12.01 -3.21 10.36
CA GLN A 145 12.31 -4.18 9.33
C GLN A 145 13.21 -5.31 9.86
N ASN A 146 12.61 -6.46 10.15
CA ASN A 146 13.32 -7.66 10.58
C ASN A 146 13.66 -8.57 9.40
N ASN A 147 14.78 -9.32 9.50
CA ASN A 147 15.18 -10.29 8.47
C ASN A 147 14.13 -11.41 8.26
N ASN A 148 13.32 -11.70 9.26
CA ASN A 148 12.23 -12.70 9.23
C ASN A 148 10.88 -12.11 8.82
N SER A 149 10.84 -10.88 8.30
CA SER A 149 9.58 -10.23 7.91
C SER A 149 8.81 -11.10 6.91
N ILE A 150 7.51 -11.20 7.15
CA ILE A 150 6.57 -11.95 6.29
C ILE A 150 6.69 -11.52 4.82
N THR A 151 7.01 -10.27 4.55
CA THR A 151 7.09 -9.72 3.19
C THR A 151 8.28 -10.20 2.38
N ARG A 152 9.36 -10.69 3.00
CA ARG A 152 10.61 -11.09 2.33
C ARG A 152 10.60 -12.46 1.68
N ASN A 153 9.69 -13.36 2.08
CA ASN A 153 9.66 -14.72 1.58
C ASN A 153 8.54 -14.89 0.55
N PHE A 154 8.87 -15.52 -0.59
CA PHE A 154 7.87 -15.88 -1.58
C PHE A 154 6.87 -16.90 -1.04
N SER A 155 5.58 -16.75 -1.37
CA SER A 155 4.61 -17.82 -1.32
C SER A 155 3.55 -17.63 -2.41
N ARG A 156 3.07 -18.73 -2.99
CA ARG A 156 1.98 -18.72 -3.99
C ARG A 156 0.71 -18.06 -3.44
N LYS A 157 0.47 -18.22 -2.14
CA LYS A 157 -0.68 -17.58 -1.46
C LYS A 157 -0.52 -16.06 -1.44
N LYS A 158 0.65 -15.54 -1.03
CA LYS A 158 0.93 -14.10 -1.03
C LYS A 158 0.76 -13.49 -2.42
N PHE A 159 1.33 -14.12 -3.44
CA PHE A 159 1.20 -13.68 -4.83
C PHE A 159 -0.27 -13.61 -5.28
N ARG A 160 -1.03 -14.67 -5.05
CA ARG A 160 -2.46 -14.71 -5.37
C ARG A 160 -3.25 -13.63 -4.62
N ASP A 161 -2.97 -13.43 -3.33
CA ASP A 161 -3.69 -12.47 -2.49
C ASP A 161 -3.34 -11.02 -2.89
N ALA A 162 -2.08 -10.72 -3.26
CA ALA A 162 -1.69 -9.44 -3.84
C ALA A 162 -2.47 -9.15 -5.14
N LEU A 163 -2.57 -10.13 -6.04
CA LEU A 163 -3.34 -9.97 -7.28
C LEU A 163 -4.84 -9.81 -7.03
N LYS A 164 -5.39 -10.41 -5.97
CA LYS A 164 -6.78 -10.18 -5.56
C LYS A 164 -7.00 -8.74 -5.09
N ALA A 165 -6.10 -8.19 -4.27
CA ALA A 165 -6.18 -6.83 -3.81
C ALA A 165 -6.14 -5.84 -5.00
N ILE A 166 -5.21 -6.05 -5.94
CA ILE A 166 -5.13 -5.23 -7.16
C ILE A 166 -6.40 -5.34 -8.00
N LYS A 167 -6.93 -6.55 -8.21
CA LYS A 167 -8.16 -6.77 -8.97
C LYS A 167 -9.35 -6.06 -8.32
N HIS A 168 -9.46 -6.10 -7.00
CA HIS A 168 -10.48 -5.38 -6.25
C HIS A 168 -10.37 -3.87 -6.50
N ASN A 169 -9.19 -3.29 -6.35
CA ASN A 169 -8.94 -1.88 -6.57
C ASN A 169 -9.20 -1.44 -8.02
N LEU A 170 -8.81 -2.26 -9.01
CA LEU A 170 -9.12 -2.01 -10.42
C LEU A 170 -10.63 -1.96 -10.68
N ASN A 171 -11.40 -2.85 -10.06
CA ASN A 171 -12.86 -2.86 -10.18
C ASN A 171 -13.50 -1.61 -9.55
N LEU A 172 -13.01 -1.17 -8.39
CA LEU A 172 -13.45 0.09 -7.77
C LEU A 172 -13.17 1.27 -8.68
N LEU A 173 -11.93 1.40 -9.19
CA LEU A 173 -11.53 2.50 -10.07
C LEU A 173 -12.30 2.52 -11.39
N LYS A 174 -12.59 1.36 -11.97
CA LYS A 174 -13.38 1.26 -13.20
C LYS A 174 -14.72 1.95 -13.08
N ASN A 175 -15.32 1.90 -11.90
CA ASN A 175 -16.66 2.46 -11.64
C ASN A 175 -16.62 3.90 -11.12
N THR A 176 -15.48 4.37 -10.60
CA THR A 176 -15.35 5.68 -9.94
C THR A 176 -14.45 6.65 -10.68
N TYR A 177 -13.23 6.20 -11.04
CA TYR A 177 -12.19 7.01 -11.70
C TYR A 177 -11.53 6.22 -12.85
N PRO A 178 -12.26 5.96 -13.94
CA PRO A 178 -11.76 5.11 -15.04
C PRO A 178 -10.49 5.65 -15.72
N LEU A 179 -10.24 6.95 -15.66
CA LEU A 179 -9.04 7.57 -16.22
C LEU A 179 -7.77 7.16 -15.48
N LEU A 180 -7.87 6.77 -14.19
CA LEU A 180 -6.74 6.32 -13.38
C LEU A 180 -6.42 4.81 -13.52
N LEU A 181 -7.09 4.10 -14.41
CA LEU A 181 -6.83 2.68 -14.63
C LEU A 181 -5.40 2.41 -15.14
N LYS A 182 -4.81 3.36 -15.87
CA LYS A 182 -3.42 3.23 -16.38
C LYS A 182 -2.42 3.16 -15.22
N GLU A 183 -2.56 4.03 -14.23
CA GLU A 183 -1.75 4.08 -13.03
C GLU A 183 -1.92 2.81 -12.20
N ALA A 184 -3.15 2.33 -12.05
CA ALA A 184 -3.45 1.11 -11.33
C ALA A 184 -2.90 -0.16 -12.03
N PHE A 185 -2.88 -0.20 -13.36
CA PHE A 185 -2.21 -1.27 -14.11
C PHE A 185 -0.70 -1.26 -13.91
N ALA A 186 -0.08 -0.08 -13.81
CA ALA A 186 1.35 0.00 -13.50
C ALA A 186 1.70 -0.64 -12.16
N LEU A 187 0.91 -0.41 -11.10
CA LEU A 187 1.05 -1.12 -9.83
C LEU A 187 0.99 -2.64 -9.97
N ARG A 188 0.11 -3.15 -10.83
CA ARG A 188 0.02 -4.59 -11.11
C ARG A 188 1.31 -5.13 -11.70
N TYR A 189 1.90 -4.42 -12.67
CA TYR A 189 3.15 -4.85 -13.28
C TYR A 189 4.32 -4.80 -12.29
N LEU A 190 4.40 -3.76 -11.48
CA LEU A 190 5.41 -3.66 -10.40
C LEU A 190 5.27 -4.78 -9.38
N THR A 191 4.05 -5.19 -9.06
CA THR A 191 3.81 -6.36 -8.21
C THR A 191 4.35 -7.63 -8.85
N TYR A 192 4.14 -7.86 -10.16
CA TYR A 192 4.75 -8.99 -10.85
C TYR A 192 6.27 -8.96 -10.78
N LEU A 193 6.89 -7.79 -10.99
CA LEU A 193 8.34 -7.63 -10.90
C LEU A 193 8.86 -7.98 -9.51
N SER A 194 8.26 -7.41 -8.44
CA SER A 194 8.65 -7.69 -7.06
C SER A 194 8.52 -9.17 -6.68
N PHE A 195 7.51 -9.86 -7.20
CA PHE A 195 7.37 -11.30 -6.95
C PHE A 195 8.35 -12.15 -7.78
N LEU A 196 8.78 -11.69 -8.95
CA LEU A 196 9.87 -12.34 -9.69
C LEU A 196 11.18 -12.28 -8.90
N ASP A 197 11.51 -11.12 -8.33
CA ASP A 197 12.70 -10.99 -7.48
C ASP A 197 12.68 -12.01 -6.32
N LEU A 198 11.53 -12.15 -5.64
CA LEU A 198 11.37 -13.13 -4.56
C LEU A 198 11.47 -14.59 -5.05
N LEU A 199 11.03 -14.88 -6.28
CA LEU A 199 11.11 -16.22 -6.88
C LEU A 199 12.55 -16.63 -7.18
N VAL A 200 13.37 -15.71 -7.68
CA VAL A 200 14.79 -15.94 -7.99
C VAL A 200 15.56 -16.40 -6.75
N PHE A 201 15.30 -15.76 -5.61
CA PHE A 201 15.98 -16.12 -4.35
C PHE A 201 15.51 -17.45 -3.74
N SER A 202 14.43 -18.04 -4.25
CA SER A 202 13.79 -19.21 -3.61
C SER A 202 14.27 -20.59 -4.11
N GLN A 203 15.00 -20.67 -5.22
CA GLN A 203 15.64 -21.86 -5.82
C GLN A 203 14.77 -23.14 -5.94
N GLN A 204 13.45 -23.06 -5.96
CA GLN A 204 12.56 -24.22 -6.06
C GLN A 204 12.13 -24.47 -7.52
N SER A 205 12.18 -25.72 -7.98
CA SER A 205 11.85 -26.10 -9.38
C SER A 205 10.45 -25.66 -9.86
N ASP A 206 9.46 -25.67 -8.98
CA ASP A 206 8.09 -25.21 -9.25
C ASP A 206 8.02 -23.69 -9.52
N HIS A 207 9.03 -22.96 -9.09
CA HIS A 207 9.11 -21.50 -9.25
C HIS A 207 9.54 -21.11 -10.67
N ILE A 208 10.29 -21.94 -11.37
CA ILE A 208 10.70 -21.70 -12.76
C ILE A 208 9.48 -21.54 -13.66
N ARG A 209 8.52 -22.47 -13.60
CA ARG A 209 7.28 -22.39 -14.41
C ARG A 209 6.44 -21.14 -14.09
N LEU A 210 6.43 -20.71 -12.82
CA LEU A 210 5.70 -19.51 -12.42
C LEU A 210 6.42 -18.24 -12.90
N SER A 211 7.75 -18.20 -12.79
CA SER A 211 8.55 -17.07 -13.28
C SER A 211 8.37 -16.89 -14.79
N ASP A 212 8.41 -17.98 -15.58
CA ASP A 212 8.18 -17.93 -17.02
C ASP A 212 6.79 -17.41 -17.36
N LYS A 213 5.76 -17.85 -16.65
CA LYS A 213 4.40 -17.34 -16.84
C LYS A 213 4.29 -15.84 -16.53
N ILE A 214 4.93 -15.37 -15.49
CA ILE A 214 4.97 -13.95 -15.16
C ILE A 214 5.71 -13.17 -16.24
N ARG A 215 6.89 -13.63 -16.69
CA ARG A 215 7.68 -13.02 -17.78
C ARG A 215 6.87 -12.92 -19.06
N MET A 216 6.20 -14.01 -19.47
CA MET A 216 5.34 -13.98 -20.66
C MET A 216 4.22 -12.95 -20.54
N THR A 217 3.62 -12.84 -19.35
CA THR A 217 2.61 -11.82 -19.08
C THR A 217 3.18 -10.41 -19.22
N LEU A 218 4.35 -10.15 -18.63
CA LEU A 218 5.03 -8.85 -18.71
C LEU A 218 5.44 -8.53 -20.16
N LYS A 219 5.93 -9.52 -20.92
CA LYS A 219 6.28 -9.37 -22.33
C LYS A 219 5.10 -8.91 -23.18
N GLY A 220 3.93 -9.52 -22.96
CA GLY A 220 2.68 -9.13 -23.64
C GLY A 220 2.22 -7.70 -23.33
N HIS A 221 2.67 -7.13 -22.22
CA HIS A 221 2.30 -5.78 -21.78
C HIS A 221 3.45 -4.77 -21.84
N LEU A 222 4.61 -5.14 -22.39
CA LEU A 222 5.84 -4.34 -22.33
C LEU A 222 5.66 -2.92 -22.92
N LYS A 223 4.90 -2.77 -24.01
CA LYS A 223 4.60 -1.45 -24.58
C LYS A 223 3.85 -0.54 -23.60
N HIS A 224 2.89 -1.09 -22.86
CA HIS A 224 2.15 -0.33 -21.83
C HIS A 224 3.07 0.05 -20.67
N ILE A 225 3.93 -0.87 -20.24
CA ILE A 225 4.89 -0.67 -19.14
C ILE A 225 5.87 0.47 -19.51
N ILE A 226 6.48 0.42 -20.69
CA ILE A 226 7.44 1.44 -21.13
C ILE A 226 6.79 2.82 -21.25
N ASN A 227 5.55 2.89 -21.71
CA ASN A 227 4.80 4.14 -21.87
C ASN A 227 4.11 4.61 -20.57
N SER A 228 4.30 3.91 -19.45
CA SER A 228 3.72 4.32 -18.18
C SER A 228 4.43 5.55 -17.60
N TYR A 229 3.66 6.56 -17.18
CA TYR A 229 4.20 7.80 -16.60
C TYR A 229 4.63 7.64 -15.15
N ASN A 230 4.04 6.68 -14.43
CA ASN A 230 4.25 6.46 -13.00
C ASN A 230 5.31 5.39 -12.70
N MET A 231 6.07 4.98 -13.68
CA MET A 231 7.25 4.14 -13.53
C MET A 231 8.52 4.92 -13.78
N THR A 232 9.50 4.73 -12.90
CA THR A 232 10.84 5.30 -13.05
C THR A 232 11.57 4.68 -14.23
N LEU A 233 12.59 5.36 -14.74
CA LEU A 233 13.45 4.80 -15.78
C LEU A 233 14.12 3.48 -15.35
N GLN A 234 14.54 3.40 -14.09
CA GLN A 234 15.14 2.19 -13.51
C GLN A 234 14.17 1.02 -13.52
N GLU A 235 12.90 1.25 -13.12
CA GLU A 235 11.85 0.22 -13.17
C GLU A 235 11.59 -0.24 -14.61
N LYS A 236 11.52 0.67 -15.58
CA LYS A 236 11.35 0.32 -17.00
C LYS A 236 12.51 -0.52 -17.54
N ILE A 237 13.74 -0.17 -17.18
CA ILE A 237 14.93 -0.95 -17.53
C ILE A 237 14.86 -2.34 -16.90
N ALA A 238 14.50 -2.45 -15.62
CA ALA A 238 14.33 -3.74 -14.94
C ALA A 238 13.32 -4.64 -15.66
N PHE A 239 12.18 -4.10 -16.11
CA PHE A 239 11.19 -4.85 -16.90
C PHE A 239 11.77 -5.36 -18.23
N ILE A 240 12.55 -4.55 -18.95
CA ILE A 240 13.19 -4.96 -20.20
C ILE A 240 14.18 -6.10 -19.95
N ILE A 241 15.03 -5.97 -18.93
CA ILE A 241 16.00 -7.00 -18.55
C ILE A 241 15.28 -8.31 -18.22
N VAL A 242 14.27 -8.27 -17.34
CA VAL A 242 13.52 -9.45 -16.91
C VAL A 242 12.81 -10.17 -18.05
N VAL A 243 12.32 -9.41 -19.04
CA VAL A 243 11.57 -9.97 -20.18
C VAL A 243 12.49 -10.61 -21.24
N TYR A 244 13.69 -10.06 -21.43
CA TYR A 244 14.58 -10.48 -22.53
C TYR A 244 15.83 -11.25 -22.08
N ASN A 245 16.25 -11.11 -20.83
CA ASN A 245 17.42 -11.82 -20.32
C ASN A 245 17.02 -12.92 -19.34
N THR A 246 16.95 -14.16 -19.84
CA THR A 246 16.58 -15.35 -19.06
C THR A 246 17.70 -15.83 -18.15
N ASP A 247 18.94 -15.40 -18.37
CA ASP A 247 20.13 -15.90 -17.66
C ASP A 247 20.46 -15.09 -16.40
N LEU A 248 19.80 -13.95 -16.22
CA LEU A 248 19.94 -13.09 -15.02
C LEU A 248 18.95 -13.45 -13.88
N TYR A 249 18.06 -14.42 -14.13
CA TYR A 249 17.02 -14.83 -13.17
C TYR A 249 16.87 -16.34 -13.16
#